data_39e1ce4f33f81393905e5b731cd3902f
#
_entry.id   39e1ce4f33f81393905e5b731cd3902f
#
_cell.length_a   1.000
_cell.length_b   1.000
_cell.length_c   1.000
_cell.angle_alpha   90.00
_cell.angle_beta   90.00
_cell.angle_gamma   90.00
#
_symmetry.space_group_name_H-M   'P 1'
#
loop_
_entity.id
_entity.type
_entity.pdbx_description
1 polymer ?
#
loop_
_entity_poly.entity_id
_entity_poly.type
_entity_poly.pdbx_seq_one_letter_code
_entity_poly.pdbx_strand_id
1 'polypeptide(L)'
;MKKGQVLEGYIERVDFPNKGFAVVEDEEKKVIVKNTVPEQKVRFAVNKIRKGQAEGRLLEILEHSPEECQPACPHFGVCGGCTYQNLPYEKQVEMKEAQIHAMMDAAVDGDYIWEGVKESPVREAYRNKMEFSFGDEYKDGPLALGMHKRGSFHDIVNVTECKIVDEDFRRIIKAVLEFATDTGLPYYHKMRHTGFFRHLLVRKAVRTGEILIDLVTTSEAQLDEARLVEKLTGLSYDGKLAGILHTTNNSLADVVKDEGTKILYGQDYFYEELLGLKFKITPFSFFQTNSLGAEVLYEAARSYIGETKDKVIFDLYSGTGTIAQILAPVAKKVVGVEIVEEAVEAAKENAALNGLDNCTFWAGDVLKVIDDLGEVPDLIVLDPPRDGVHPKALEKIIDFGVERMVYIACKSTSLARDLELLQGRGYQVERIGCVDLFPSTYHIETVCLLSKLH
;
A
#
# COMPACT_ATOMS: atom_id res chain seq x y z
N MET A 1 -3.57 7.84 -36.02
CA MET A 1 -3.28 6.80 -35.00
C MET A 1 -4.33 5.69 -34.99
N LYS A 2 -3.96 4.40 -34.95
CA LYS A 2 -4.88 3.24 -34.97
C LYS A 2 -4.48 2.22 -33.89
N LYS A 3 -5.47 1.46 -33.36
CA LYS A 3 -5.18 0.35 -32.42
C LYS A 3 -4.31 -0.70 -33.09
N GLY A 4 -3.28 -1.18 -32.39
CA GLY A 4 -2.28 -2.11 -32.90
C GLY A 4 -1.10 -1.44 -33.63
N GLN A 5 -1.16 -0.17 -33.92
CA GLN A 5 -0.07 0.57 -34.54
C GLN A 5 1.11 0.69 -33.59
N VAL A 6 2.31 0.41 -34.07
CA VAL A 6 3.56 0.63 -33.35
C VAL A 6 4.10 2.00 -33.73
N LEU A 7 4.41 2.79 -32.71
CA LEU A 7 4.87 4.17 -32.85
C LEU A 7 6.09 4.40 -31.95
N GLU A 8 6.85 5.44 -32.29
CA GLU A 8 7.92 5.98 -31.45
C GLU A 8 7.53 7.36 -30.97
N GLY A 9 7.93 7.72 -29.77
CA GLY A 9 7.64 9.02 -29.20
C GLY A 9 8.56 9.36 -28.05
N TYR A 10 8.59 10.63 -27.73
CA TYR A 10 9.36 11.21 -26.63
C TYR A 10 8.46 11.47 -25.45
N ILE A 11 8.86 11.01 -24.25
CA ILE A 11 8.11 11.22 -23.02
C ILE A 11 8.35 12.64 -22.51
N GLU A 12 7.37 13.51 -22.71
CA GLU A 12 7.44 14.91 -22.30
C GLU A 12 7.30 15.06 -20.78
N ARG A 13 6.36 14.33 -20.17
CA ARG A 13 6.09 14.34 -18.73
C ARG A 13 5.42 13.05 -18.29
N VAL A 14 5.42 12.81 -16.98
CA VAL A 14 4.71 11.70 -16.34
C VAL A 14 3.76 12.25 -15.29
N ASP A 15 2.45 12.05 -15.46
CA ASP A 15 1.44 12.44 -14.49
C ASP A 15 1.09 11.26 -13.55
N PHE A 16 0.56 11.57 -12.38
CA PHE A 16 0.08 10.56 -11.43
C PHE A 16 -1.12 9.76 -11.97
N PRO A 17 -1.24 8.48 -11.71
CA PRO A 17 -0.24 7.55 -11.25
C PRO A 17 0.49 6.88 -12.46
N ASN A 18 1.73 7.23 -12.72
CA ASN A 18 2.55 6.57 -13.74
C ASN A 18 1.99 6.69 -15.18
N LYS A 19 1.55 7.88 -15.60
CA LYS A 19 1.05 8.17 -16.94
C LYS A 19 2.06 9.00 -17.73
N GLY A 20 2.97 8.35 -18.45
CA GLY A 20 3.88 9.05 -19.35
C GLY A 20 3.15 9.54 -20.60
N PHE A 21 3.30 10.83 -20.93
CA PHE A 21 2.73 11.42 -22.13
C PHE A 21 3.76 11.44 -23.25
N ALA A 22 3.61 10.53 -24.19
CA ALA A 22 4.47 10.43 -25.37
C ALA A 22 3.99 11.41 -26.44
N VAL A 23 4.89 12.28 -26.88
CA VAL A 23 4.74 13.12 -28.08
C VAL A 23 5.24 12.31 -29.27
N VAL A 24 4.42 12.18 -30.29
CA VAL A 24 4.71 11.42 -31.52
C VAL A 24 4.80 12.42 -32.67
N GLU A 25 5.83 12.29 -33.48
CA GLU A 25 6.00 13.11 -34.69
C GLU A 25 4.78 12.94 -35.62
N ASP A 26 4.30 13.99 -36.21
CA ASP A 26 3.13 14.04 -37.10
C ASP A 26 1.77 13.66 -36.48
N GLU A 27 1.69 13.54 -35.14
CA GLU A 27 0.43 13.31 -34.45
C GLU A 27 0.11 14.44 -33.48
N GLU A 28 -1.07 15.03 -33.59
CA GLU A 28 -1.50 16.14 -32.71
C GLU A 28 -1.73 15.67 -31.25
N LYS A 29 -2.06 14.39 -31.06
CA LYS A 29 -2.47 13.86 -29.75
C LYS A 29 -1.36 13.06 -29.12
N LYS A 30 -1.08 13.36 -27.85
CA LYS A 30 -0.16 12.60 -27.02
C LYS A 30 -0.74 11.23 -26.67
N VAL A 31 0.12 10.23 -26.53
CA VAL A 31 -0.25 8.87 -26.13
C VAL A 31 0.19 8.62 -24.69
N ILE A 32 -0.70 8.07 -23.86
CA ILE A 32 -0.32 7.66 -22.51
C ILE A 32 0.42 6.32 -22.58
N VAL A 33 1.68 6.31 -22.16
CA VAL A 33 2.52 5.11 -22.04
C VAL A 33 2.95 4.97 -20.58
N LYS A 34 2.55 3.89 -19.93
CA LYS A 34 2.93 3.60 -18.54
C LYS A 34 4.33 3.03 -18.43
N ASN A 35 4.91 3.12 -17.21
CA ASN A 35 6.25 2.61 -16.87
C ASN A 35 7.37 3.30 -17.65
N THR A 36 7.25 4.58 -17.80
CA THR A 36 8.22 5.47 -18.43
C THR A 36 8.60 6.58 -17.46
N VAL A 37 9.71 7.23 -17.72
CA VAL A 37 10.15 8.44 -17.03
C VAL A 37 10.29 9.59 -18.04
N PRO A 38 10.27 10.86 -17.62
CA PRO A 38 10.45 11.99 -18.53
C PRO A 38 11.74 11.85 -19.33
N GLU A 39 11.77 12.44 -20.52
CA GLU A 39 12.91 12.49 -21.42
C GLU A 39 13.37 11.16 -22.03
N GLN A 40 12.59 10.08 -21.86
CA GLN A 40 12.81 8.85 -22.62
C GLN A 40 12.27 8.94 -24.03
N LYS A 41 12.99 8.38 -24.99
CA LYS A 41 12.43 8.03 -26.29
C LYS A 41 12.01 6.56 -26.28
N VAL A 42 10.75 6.30 -26.59
CA VAL A 42 10.16 4.97 -26.42
C VAL A 42 9.46 4.49 -27.67
N ARG A 43 9.46 3.16 -27.87
CA ARG A 43 8.62 2.47 -28.85
C ARG A 43 7.46 1.80 -28.10
N PHE A 44 6.25 1.99 -28.59
CA PHE A 44 5.05 1.44 -27.97
C PHE A 44 4.01 1.02 -28.99
N ALA A 45 3.13 0.09 -28.60
CA ALA A 45 1.98 -0.32 -29.39
C ALA A 45 0.70 0.34 -28.87
N VAL A 46 -0.05 1.03 -29.72
CA VAL A 46 -1.36 1.60 -29.33
C VAL A 46 -2.32 0.47 -29.02
N ASN A 47 -2.75 0.35 -27.76
CA ASN A 47 -3.62 -0.74 -27.32
C ASN A 47 -5.07 -0.31 -27.12
N LYS A 48 -5.31 0.98 -26.87
CA LYS A 48 -6.66 1.52 -26.61
C LYS A 48 -6.77 2.96 -27.12
N ILE A 49 -7.94 3.27 -27.69
CA ILE A 49 -8.33 4.65 -28.02
C ILE A 49 -9.74 4.84 -27.48
N ARG A 50 -9.94 5.80 -26.56
CA ARG A 50 -11.23 6.10 -25.96
C ARG A 50 -11.38 7.59 -25.70
N LYS A 51 -12.53 8.17 -26.06
CA LYS A 51 -12.84 9.60 -25.87
C LYS A 51 -11.72 10.54 -26.36
N GLY A 52 -11.10 10.19 -27.50
CA GLY A 52 -10.04 11.01 -28.08
C GLY A 52 -8.67 10.87 -27.44
N GLN A 53 -8.50 10.03 -26.42
CA GLN A 53 -7.22 9.74 -25.79
C GLN A 53 -6.72 8.35 -26.21
N ALA A 54 -5.44 8.25 -26.56
CA ALA A 54 -4.78 6.99 -26.90
C ALA A 54 -3.93 6.51 -25.70
N GLU A 55 -3.95 5.20 -25.45
CA GLU A 55 -3.06 4.51 -24.51
C GLU A 55 -2.17 3.54 -25.30
N GLY A 56 -0.89 3.50 -24.96
CA GLY A 56 0.09 2.62 -25.55
C GLY A 56 0.72 1.68 -24.53
N ARG A 57 1.04 0.47 -24.96
CA ARG A 57 1.85 -0.47 -24.20
C ARG A 57 3.31 -0.30 -24.59
N LEU A 58 4.16 0.04 -23.63
CA LEU A 58 5.61 0.13 -23.82
C LEU A 58 6.15 -1.18 -24.36
N LEU A 59 6.93 -1.10 -25.43
CA LEU A 59 7.64 -2.23 -26.04
C LEU A 59 9.15 -2.15 -25.75
N GLU A 60 9.73 -0.95 -25.89
CA GLU A 60 11.16 -0.75 -25.81
C GLU A 60 11.47 0.71 -25.42
N ILE A 61 12.53 0.91 -24.65
CA ILE A 61 13.14 2.22 -24.42
C ILE A 61 14.27 2.35 -25.45
N LEU A 62 14.14 3.30 -26.38
CA LEU A 62 15.10 3.53 -27.46
C LEU A 62 16.25 4.41 -27.00
N GLU A 63 15.93 5.42 -26.20
CA GLU A 63 16.91 6.32 -25.59
C GLU A 63 16.50 6.53 -24.12
N HIS A 64 17.47 6.32 -23.22
CA HIS A 64 17.27 6.55 -21.79
C HIS A 64 17.27 8.03 -21.44
N SER A 65 16.56 8.41 -20.38
CA SER A 65 16.63 9.74 -19.84
C SER A 65 18.03 10.01 -19.25
N PRO A 66 18.56 11.23 -19.39
CA PRO A 66 19.81 11.62 -18.72
C PRO A 66 19.79 11.48 -17.20
N GLU A 67 18.59 11.55 -16.61
CA GLU A 67 18.38 11.41 -15.17
C GLU A 67 18.36 9.94 -14.70
N GLU A 68 18.38 8.95 -15.60
CA GLU A 68 18.33 7.55 -15.22
C GLU A 68 19.63 7.05 -14.59
N CYS A 69 19.46 6.18 -13.61
CA CYS A 69 20.55 5.42 -12.98
C CYS A 69 20.33 3.90 -13.13
N GLN A 70 21.39 3.14 -12.86
CA GLN A 70 21.30 1.68 -12.85
C GLN A 70 20.43 1.23 -11.65
N PRO A 71 19.32 0.49 -11.87
CA PRO A 71 18.51 -0.05 -10.81
C PRO A 71 19.28 -1.03 -9.91
N ALA A 72 19.12 -0.90 -8.60
CA ALA A 72 19.75 -1.82 -7.63
C ALA A 72 19.13 -3.22 -7.66
N CYS A 73 17.83 -3.32 -7.98
CA CYS A 73 17.11 -4.60 -8.04
C CYS A 73 17.26 -5.27 -9.41
N PRO A 74 17.78 -6.50 -9.50
CA PRO A 74 17.96 -7.20 -10.78
C PRO A 74 16.62 -7.57 -11.44
N HIS A 75 15.52 -7.54 -10.70
CA HIS A 75 14.18 -7.82 -11.22
C HIS A 75 13.45 -6.57 -11.75
N PHE A 76 14.06 -5.39 -11.65
CA PHE A 76 13.44 -4.16 -12.16
C PHE A 76 13.19 -4.25 -13.67
N GLY A 77 12.07 -3.69 -14.11
CA GLY A 77 11.65 -3.77 -15.52
C GLY A 77 10.85 -5.02 -15.87
N VAL A 78 11.12 -6.16 -15.21
CA VAL A 78 10.38 -7.43 -15.41
C VAL A 78 9.33 -7.63 -14.33
N CYS A 79 9.69 -7.45 -13.05
CA CYS A 79 8.76 -7.48 -11.92
C CYS A 79 7.81 -6.28 -11.94
N GLY A 80 6.53 -6.51 -11.62
CA GLY A 80 5.50 -5.48 -11.55
C GLY A 80 5.51 -4.61 -10.29
N GLY A 81 6.39 -4.89 -9.31
CA GLY A 81 6.36 -4.25 -7.99
C GLY A 81 6.86 -2.80 -7.97
N CYS A 82 7.98 -2.50 -8.61
CA CYS A 82 8.61 -1.17 -8.60
C CYS A 82 8.47 -0.46 -9.94
N THR A 83 8.39 0.87 -9.90
CA THR A 83 8.15 1.69 -11.09
C THR A 83 9.35 2.57 -11.44
N TYR A 84 10.07 3.10 -10.44
CA TYR A 84 11.03 4.19 -10.59
C TYR A 84 12.43 3.89 -10.03
N GLN A 85 12.83 2.61 -9.88
CA GLN A 85 14.20 2.29 -9.42
C GLN A 85 15.31 2.72 -10.39
N ASN A 86 14.95 3.05 -11.63
CA ASN A 86 15.85 3.62 -12.62
C ASN A 86 16.05 5.14 -12.47
N LEU A 87 15.48 5.77 -11.45
CA LEU A 87 15.76 7.16 -11.09
C LEU A 87 16.45 7.23 -9.73
N PRO A 88 17.41 8.14 -9.52
CA PRO A 88 17.90 8.49 -8.19
C PRO A 88 16.74 8.85 -7.26
N TYR A 89 16.85 8.53 -5.98
CA TYR A 89 15.74 8.69 -5.06
C TYR A 89 15.22 10.12 -4.97
N GLU A 90 16.13 11.08 -4.98
CA GLU A 90 15.82 12.52 -4.98
C GLU A 90 14.96 12.89 -6.20
N LYS A 91 15.25 12.31 -7.38
CA LYS A 91 14.47 12.51 -8.60
C LYS A 91 13.11 11.84 -8.57
N GLN A 92 13.00 10.70 -7.86
CA GLN A 92 11.69 10.09 -7.62
C GLN A 92 10.82 11.00 -6.77
N VAL A 93 11.36 11.60 -5.71
CA VAL A 93 10.66 12.52 -4.81
C VAL A 93 10.26 13.80 -5.55
N GLU A 94 11.19 14.46 -6.27
CA GLU A 94 10.91 15.64 -7.10
C GLU A 94 9.75 15.40 -8.09
N MET A 95 9.78 14.26 -8.78
CA MET A 95 8.74 13.90 -9.75
C MET A 95 7.39 13.66 -9.07
N LYS A 96 7.35 12.93 -7.95
CA LYS A 96 6.12 12.69 -7.19
C LYS A 96 5.56 14.01 -6.63
N GLU A 97 6.43 14.86 -6.11
CA GLU A 97 6.06 16.18 -5.61
C GLU A 97 5.39 17.02 -6.69
N ALA A 98 6.04 17.17 -7.84
CA ALA A 98 5.50 17.93 -8.96
C ALA A 98 4.13 17.39 -9.43
N GLN A 99 3.97 16.06 -9.47
CA GLN A 99 2.72 15.40 -9.87
C GLN A 99 1.57 15.69 -8.90
N ILE A 100 1.83 15.60 -7.61
CA ILE A 100 0.77 15.78 -6.60
C ILE A 100 0.47 17.28 -6.40
N HIS A 101 1.49 18.13 -6.38
CA HIS A 101 1.31 19.58 -6.28
C HIS A 101 0.44 20.10 -7.42
N ALA A 102 0.77 19.79 -8.67
CA ALA A 102 -0.05 20.18 -9.82
C ALA A 102 -1.49 19.62 -9.76
N MET A 103 -1.69 18.43 -9.20
CA MET A 103 -3.02 17.86 -9.00
C MET A 103 -3.81 18.62 -7.92
N MET A 104 -3.16 18.97 -6.82
CA MET A 104 -3.79 19.71 -5.72
C MET A 104 -4.08 21.15 -6.13
N ASP A 105 -3.19 21.84 -6.85
CA ASP A 105 -3.43 23.17 -7.42
C ASP A 105 -4.67 23.21 -8.33
N ALA A 106 -4.94 22.10 -9.03
CA ALA A 106 -6.13 21.99 -9.87
C ALA A 106 -7.41 21.63 -9.10
N ALA A 107 -7.31 21.14 -7.87
CA ALA A 107 -8.44 20.63 -7.07
C ALA A 107 -8.80 21.55 -5.90
N VAL A 108 -7.89 22.39 -5.45
CA VAL A 108 -8.09 23.26 -4.29
C VAL A 108 -8.58 24.64 -4.74
N ASP A 109 -9.66 25.11 -4.11
CA ASP A 109 -10.19 26.45 -4.29
C ASP A 109 -9.48 27.43 -3.33
N GLY A 110 -8.78 28.40 -3.86
CA GLY A 110 -8.05 29.41 -3.07
C GLY A 110 -6.62 29.03 -2.71
N ASP A 111 -6.04 29.82 -1.81
CA ASP A 111 -4.64 29.65 -1.39
C ASP A 111 -4.54 28.58 -0.28
N TYR A 112 -3.49 27.79 -0.32
CA TYR A 112 -3.14 26.82 0.72
C TYR A 112 -1.61 26.73 0.89
N ILE A 113 -1.16 26.16 2.01
CA ILE A 113 0.25 25.95 2.27
C ILE A 113 0.66 24.57 1.71
N TRP A 114 1.56 24.56 0.74
CA TRP A 114 2.21 23.35 0.27
C TRP A 114 3.48 23.07 1.10
N GLU A 115 3.52 21.92 1.76
CA GLU A 115 4.65 21.53 2.64
C GLU A 115 5.67 20.60 1.96
N GLY A 116 5.45 20.27 0.68
CA GLY A 116 6.33 19.36 -0.06
C GLY A 116 6.17 17.90 0.34
N VAL A 117 7.20 17.11 0.05
CA VAL A 117 7.24 15.66 0.30
C VAL A 117 8.26 15.36 1.40
N LYS A 118 7.82 14.72 2.47
CA LYS A 118 8.71 14.11 3.46
C LYS A 118 9.22 12.78 2.92
N GLU A 119 10.53 12.61 2.89
CA GLU A 119 11.19 11.42 2.41
C GLU A 119 10.98 10.22 3.34
N SER A 120 11.07 9.01 2.78
CA SER A 120 11.16 7.78 3.58
C SER A 120 12.50 7.74 4.32
N PRO A 121 12.51 7.43 5.62
CA PRO A 121 13.77 7.28 6.38
C PRO A 121 14.68 6.18 5.81
N VAL A 122 14.10 5.19 5.14
CA VAL A 122 14.81 4.07 4.53
C VAL A 122 14.30 3.86 3.10
N ARG A 123 15.23 3.74 2.15
CA ARG A 123 14.94 3.66 0.71
C ARG A 123 14.89 2.22 0.18
N GLU A 124 15.59 1.30 0.84
CA GLU A 124 15.62 -0.14 0.58
C GLU A 124 15.27 -0.92 1.84
N ALA A 125 14.90 -2.18 1.71
CA ALA A 125 14.52 -3.05 2.83
C ALA A 125 13.46 -2.45 3.79
N TYR A 126 12.66 -1.53 3.29
CA TYR A 126 11.67 -0.81 4.10
C TYR A 126 10.39 -1.60 4.30
N ARG A 127 10.11 -2.56 3.40
CA ARG A 127 8.81 -3.24 3.36
C ARG A 127 8.76 -4.38 4.37
N ASN A 128 7.84 -4.27 5.32
CA ASN A 128 7.68 -5.18 6.45
C ASN A 128 6.65 -6.30 6.21
N LYS A 129 5.92 -6.28 5.09
CA LYS A 129 4.93 -7.30 4.68
C LYS A 129 5.02 -7.55 3.18
N MET A 130 5.12 -8.81 2.78
CA MET A 130 5.00 -9.24 1.39
C MET A 130 4.09 -10.46 1.29
N GLU A 131 3.26 -10.45 0.25
CA GLU A 131 2.48 -11.59 -0.23
C GLU A 131 3.06 -12.01 -1.58
N PHE A 132 3.83 -13.09 -1.58
CA PHE A 132 4.37 -13.67 -2.79
C PHE A 132 3.39 -14.67 -3.36
N SER A 133 3.22 -14.70 -4.68
CA SER A 133 2.35 -15.65 -5.37
C SER A 133 3.14 -16.82 -5.93
N PHE A 134 2.58 -18.01 -5.84
CA PHE A 134 3.04 -19.15 -6.64
C PHE A 134 2.46 -19.11 -8.05
N GLY A 135 3.22 -19.58 -9.02
CA GLY A 135 2.84 -19.66 -10.41
C GLY A 135 3.91 -20.31 -11.27
N ASP A 136 3.94 -19.99 -12.54
CA ASP A 136 5.01 -20.33 -13.45
C ASP A 136 5.71 -19.06 -14.00
N GLU A 137 6.97 -19.17 -14.36
CA GLU A 137 7.72 -18.04 -14.93
C GLU A 137 7.21 -17.64 -16.31
N TYR A 138 6.71 -18.62 -17.04
CA TYR A 138 6.06 -18.55 -18.34
C TYR A 138 5.13 -19.75 -18.49
N LYS A 139 4.16 -19.68 -19.35
CA LYS A 139 3.17 -20.73 -19.54
C LYS A 139 3.80 -22.12 -19.62
N ASP A 140 3.37 -23.02 -18.75
CA ASP A 140 3.87 -24.39 -18.60
C ASP A 140 5.38 -24.45 -18.27
N GLY A 141 5.94 -23.39 -17.67
CA GLY A 141 7.33 -23.27 -17.23
C GLY A 141 7.58 -23.83 -15.83
N PRO A 142 8.79 -23.60 -15.27
CA PRO A 142 9.11 -24.04 -13.91
C PRO A 142 8.26 -23.33 -12.87
N LEU A 143 8.11 -24.00 -11.70
CA LEU A 143 7.45 -23.37 -10.54
C LEU A 143 8.20 -22.11 -10.13
N ALA A 144 7.45 -21.04 -9.92
CA ALA A 144 7.94 -19.76 -9.49
C ALA A 144 7.24 -19.31 -8.19
N LEU A 145 7.97 -18.56 -7.37
CA LEU A 145 7.45 -17.90 -6.18
C LEU A 145 7.94 -16.46 -6.15
N GLY A 146 7.01 -15.51 -6.23
CA GLY A 146 7.40 -14.11 -6.26
C GLY A 146 6.28 -13.16 -6.62
N MET A 147 6.55 -12.25 -7.53
CA MET A 147 5.64 -11.18 -7.93
C MET A 147 5.19 -11.34 -9.37
N HIS A 148 3.98 -10.86 -9.66
CA HIS A 148 3.50 -10.83 -11.05
C HIS A 148 4.47 -10.07 -11.96
N LYS A 149 4.70 -10.63 -13.13
CA LYS A 149 5.46 -10.00 -14.20
C LYS A 149 4.74 -8.76 -14.68
N ARG A 150 5.48 -7.72 -14.95
CA ARG A 150 4.93 -6.44 -15.44
C ARG A 150 4.11 -6.66 -16.72
N GLY A 151 2.83 -6.29 -16.67
CA GLY A 151 1.91 -6.44 -17.79
C GLY A 151 1.38 -7.86 -18.04
N SER A 152 1.68 -8.82 -17.16
CA SER A 152 1.10 -10.18 -17.16
C SER A 152 0.31 -10.43 -15.87
N PHE A 153 -0.82 -11.15 -16.01
CA PHE A 153 -1.60 -11.63 -14.86
C PHE A 153 -1.25 -13.07 -14.45
N HIS A 154 -0.51 -13.76 -15.29
CA HIS A 154 -0.22 -15.19 -15.13
C HIS A 154 1.21 -15.46 -14.70
N ASP A 155 2.17 -14.82 -15.38
CA ASP A 155 3.58 -15.10 -15.18
C ASP A 155 4.07 -14.52 -13.85
N ILE A 156 4.82 -15.33 -13.10
CA ILE A 156 5.43 -14.96 -11.82
C ILE A 156 6.94 -14.82 -11.99
N VAL A 157 7.49 -13.75 -11.47
CA VAL A 157 8.94 -13.51 -11.43
C VAL A 157 9.47 -13.94 -10.07
N ASN A 158 10.46 -14.83 -10.04
CA ASN A 158 11.18 -15.19 -8.82
C ASN A 158 11.95 -13.97 -8.30
N VAL A 159 11.50 -13.38 -7.18
CA VAL A 159 12.06 -12.12 -6.66
C VAL A 159 13.02 -12.35 -5.47
N THR A 160 13.87 -13.35 -5.58
CA THR A 160 14.82 -13.78 -4.55
C THR A 160 15.88 -12.73 -4.19
N GLU A 161 16.05 -11.68 -4.98
CA GLU A 161 16.98 -10.58 -4.77
C GLU A 161 16.26 -9.21 -4.64
N CYS A 162 14.98 -9.23 -4.25
CA CYS A 162 14.17 -8.03 -4.12
C CYS A 162 14.80 -7.04 -3.14
N LYS A 163 14.96 -5.77 -3.54
CA LYS A 163 15.63 -4.75 -2.74
C LYS A 163 14.72 -3.98 -1.78
N ILE A 164 13.40 -4.03 -1.97
CA ILE A 164 12.47 -3.36 -1.04
C ILE A 164 12.19 -4.17 0.23
N VAL A 165 12.57 -5.45 0.26
CA VAL A 165 12.51 -6.31 1.45
C VAL A 165 13.92 -6.64 1.96
N ASP A 166 14.03 -6.96 3.24
CA ASP A 166 15.32 -7.30 3.82
C ASP A 166 15.79 -8.74 3.50
N GLU A 167 16.96 -9.11 3.99
CA GLU A 167 17.61 -10.37 3.70
C GLU A 167 16.82 -11.58 4.22
N ASP A 168 16.12 -11.45 5.33
CA ASP A 168 15.33 -12.58 5.87
C ASP A 168 14.20 -12.97 4.92
N PHE A 169 13.51 -12.00 4.29
CA PHE A 169 12.52 -12.30 3.25
C PHE A 169 13.15 -13.06 2.08
N ARG A 170 14.34 -12.65 1.64
CA ARG A 170 15.04 -13.27 0.51
C ARG A 170 15.47 -14.72 0.82
N ARG A 171 15.91 -14.99 2.06
CA ARG A 171 16.24 -16.34 2.53
C ARG A 171 14.97 -17.21 2.61
N ILE A 172 13.88 -16.66 3.15
CA ILE A 172 12.60 -17.38 3.28
C ILE A 172 12.04 -17.75 1.91
N ILE A 173 11.97 -16.81 0.96
CA ILE A 173 11.41 -17.09 -0.38
C ILE A 173 12.23 -18.17 -1.12
N LYS A 174 13.57 -18.14 -1.03
CA LYS A 174 14.44 -19.17 -1.60
C LYS A 174 14.14 -20.53 -0.99
N ALA A 175 14.11 -20.62 0.33
CA ALA A 175 13.87 -21.88 1.04
C ALA A 175 12.48 -22.47 0.76
N VAL A 176 11.44 -21.62 0.69
CA VAL A 176 10.08 -22.07 0.40
C VAL A 176 9.92 -22.49 -1.06
N LEU A 177 10.56 -21.79 -2.00
CA LEU A 177 10.55 -22.18 -3.42
C LEU A 177 11.24 -23.54 -3.62
N GLU A 178 12.40 -23.77 -3.00
CA GLU A 178 13.08 -25.05 -3.02
C GLU A 178 12.21 -26.16 -2.41
N PHE A 179 11.63 -25.90 -1.23
CA PHE A 179 10.71 -26.84 -0.57
C PHE A 179 9.55 -27.22 -1.49
N ALA A 180 8.85 -26.22 -2.06
CA ALA A 180 7.71 -26.46 -2.94
C ALA A 180 8.09 -27.22 -4.20
N THR A 181 9.24 -26.89 -4.81
CA THR A 181 9.77 -27.59 -5.99
C THR A 181 10.05 -29.06 -5.69
N ASP A 182 10.66 -29.35 -4.55
CA ASP A 182 11.00 -30.72 -4.13
C ASP A 182 9.76 -31.59 -3.85
N THR A 183 8.62 -30.99 -3.46
CA THR A 183 7.37 -31.74 -3.25
C THR A 183 6.76 -32.25 -4.57
N GLY A 184 7.04 -31.56 -5.68
CA GLY A 184 6.42 -31.84 -6.97
C GLY A 184 4.93 -31.48 -7.04
N LEU A 185 4.36 -30.85 -6.00
CA LEU A 185 2.96 -30.45 -5.97
C LEU A 185 2.75 -29.18 -6.84
N PRO A 186 1.61 -29.10 -7.55
CA PRO A 186 1.34 -27.97 -8.44
C PRO A 186 0.98 -26.70 -7.66
N TYR A 187 1.21 -25.53 -8.28
CA TYR A 187 0.62 -24.28 -7.84
C TYR A 187 -0.87 -24.23 -8.22
N TYR A 188 -1.65 -23.39 -7.51
CA TYR A 188 -3.06 -23.18 -7.81
C TYR A 188 -3.25 -22.36 -9.09
N HIS A 189 -3.86 -22.99 -10.08
CA HIS A 189 -4.11 -22.37 -11.38
C HIS A 189 -5.44 -21.63 -11.39
N LYS A 190 -5.42 -20.29 -11.39
CA LYS A 190 -6.58 -19.41 -11.25
C LYS A 190 -7.74 -19.66 -12.25
N MET A 191 -7.41 -20.11 -13.48
CA MET A 191 -8.43 -20.37 -14.52
C MET A 191 -8.98 -21.80 -14.47
N ARG A 192 -8.22 -22.75 -13.94
CA ARG A 192 -8.64 -24.15 -13.80
C ARG A 192 -9.24 -24.43 -12.45
N HIS A 193 -8.99 -23.54 -11.47
CA HIS A 193 -9.36 -23.66 -10.07
C HIS A 193 -8.88 -24.96 -9.42
N THR A 194 -7.67 -25.39 -9.79
CA THR A 194 -7.01 -26.60 -9.27
C THR A 194 -5.56 -26.33 -8.99
N GLY A 195 -4.97 -27.07 -8.05
CA GLY A 195 -3.58 -26.97 -7.63
C GLY A 195 -3.46 -26.65 -6.15
N PHE A 196 -2.27 -26.70 -5.61
CA PHE A 196 -2.03 -26.72 -4.17
C PHE A 196 -1.45 -25.39 -3.64
N PHE A 197 -0.25 -25.00 -4.07
CA PHE A 197 0.42 -23.79 -3.55
C PHE A 197 -0.23 -22.51 -4.08
N ARG A 198 -0.56 -21.57 -3.19
CA ARG A 198 -1.17 -20.29 -3.56
C ARG A 198 -0.28 -19.10 -3.28
N HIS A 199 0.04 -18.86 -2.01
CA HIS A 199 0.78 -17.67 -1.59
C HIS A 199 1.76 -18.00 -0.47
N LEU A 200 2.78 -17.17 -0.34
CA LEU A 200 3.65 -17.08 0.81
C LEU A 200 3.53 -15.67 1.39
N LEU A 201 2.99 -15.56 2.60
CA LEU A 201 2.94 -14.31 3.34
C LEU A 201 4.12 -14.26 4.30
N VAL A 202 4.91 -13.20 4.25
CA VAL A 202 6.01 -12.95 5.19
C VAL A 202 5.82 -11.57 5.79
N ARG A 203 5.93 -11.48 7.11
CA ARG A 203 5.98 -10.23 7.87
C ARG A 203 7.21 -10.19 8.75
N LYS A 204 7.79 -9.01 8.90
CA LYS A 204 8.89 -8.78 9.83
C LYS A 204 8.74 -7.42 10.49
N ALA A 205 8.74 -7.40 11.80
CA ALA A 205 8.78 -6.16 12.56
C ALA A 205 10.13 -5.45 12.37
N VAL A 206 10.09 -4.14 12.22
CA VAL A 206 11.30 -3.34 12.04
C VAL A 206 12.01 -3.10 13.36
N ARG A 207 11.25 -2.85 14.44
CA ARG A 207 11.79 -2.53 15.77
C ARG A 207 12.11 -3.79 16.59
N THR A 208 11.21 -4.78 16.62
CA THR A 208 11.40 -6.00 17.42
C THR A 208 12.18 -7.08 16.67
N GLY A 209 12.26 -7.00 15.34
CA GLY A 209 12.88 -8.00 14.47
C GLY A 209 12.11 -9.33 14.39
N GLU A 210 10.89 -9.40 14.94
CA GLU A 210 10.09 -10.63 14.94
C GLU A 210 9.56 -10.93 13.52
N ILE A 211 9.66 -12.23 13.11
CA ILE A 211 9.30 -12.70 11.78
C ILE A 211 8.14 -13.69 11.88
N LEU A 212 7.12 -13.47 11.05
CA LEU A 212 5.99 -14.37 10.88
C LEU A 212 5.92 -14.83 9.43
N ILE A 213 5.83 -16.17 9.24
CA ILE A 213 5.77 -16.81 7.93
C ILE A 213 4.45 -17.57 7.83
N ASP A 214 3.69 -17.37 6.77
CA ASP A 214 2.46 -18.11 6.51
C ASP A 214 2.44 -18.66 5.09
N LEU A 215 2.42 -19.98 4.96
CA LEU A 215 2.26 -20.66 3.68
C LEU A 215 0.77 -20.92 3.42
N VAL A 216 0.26 -20.34 2.36
CA VAL A 216 -1.15 -20.47 1.97
C VAL A 216 -1.30 -21.49 0.86
N THR A 217 -2.13 -22.50 1.09
CA THR A 217 -2.41 -23.58 0.12
C THR A 217 -3.90 -23.82 -0.03
N THR A 218 -4.28 -24.64 -1.00
CA THR A 218 -5.61 -25.25 -1.04
C THR A 218 -5.65 -26.52 -0.19
N SER A 219 -6.82 -27.14 -0.06
CA SER A 219 -6.98 -28.45 0.57
C SER A 219 -6.81 -29.64 -0.40
N GLU A 220 -6.36 -29.41 -1.66
CA GLU A 220 -6.25 -30.48 -2.68
C GLU A 220 -5.13 -31.50 -2.41
N ALA A 221 -4.14 -31.16 -1.58
CA ALA A 221 -3.07 -32.07 -1.17
C ALA A 221 -2.72 -31.88 0.31
N GLN A 222 -1.84 -32.72 0.81
CA GLN A 222 -1.32 -32.60 2.17
C GLN A 222 0.07 -31.96 2.14
N LEU A 223 0.28 -30.97 3.00
CA LEU A 223 1.58 -30.36 3.24
C LEU A 223 2.44 -31.25 4.14
N ASP A 224 3.70 -31.46 3.78
CA ASP A 224 4.70 -32.00 4.70
C ASP A 224 5.13 -30.90 5.68
N GLU A 225 4.30 -30.69 6.71
CA GLU A 225 4.47 -29.63 7.69
C GLU A 225 5.78 -29.77 8.48
N ALA A 226 6.16 -31.00 8.83
CA ALA A 226 7.38 -31.25 9.59
C ALA A 226 8.63 -30.85 8.81
N ARG A 227 8.70 -31.20 7.53
CA ARG A 227 9.79 -30.82 6.63
C ARG A 227 9.84 -29.31 6.39
N LEU A 228 8.68 -28.66 6.25
CA LEU A 228 8.61 -27.20 6.11
C LEU A 228 9.16 -26.50 7.36
N VAL A 229 8.72 -26.93 8.55
CA VAL A 229 9.20 -26.39 9.82
C VAL A 229 10.69 -26.59 9.97
N GLU A 230 11.21 -27.81 9.72
CA GLU A 230 12.64 -28.11 9.78
C GLU A 230 13.45 -27.19 8.85
N LYS A 231 13.00 -27.03 7.59
CA LYS A 231 13.67 -26.17 6.61
C LYS A 231 13.69 -24.70 7.05
N LEU A 232 12.58 -24.16 7.53
CA LEU A 232 12.48 -22.77 7.92
C LEU A 232 13.18 -22.48 9.26
N THR A 233 13.07 -23.36 10.26
CA THR A 233 13.79 -23.19 11.53
C THR A 233 15.30 -23.38 11.39
N GLY A 234 15.75 -24.08 10.35
CA GLY A 234 17.17 -24.26 10.03
C GLY A 234 17.83 -23.06 9.34
N LEU A 235 17.07 -22.02 8.94
CA LEU A 235 17.63 -20.82 8.34
C LEU A 235 18.33 -19.95 9.37
N SER A 236 19.36 -19.23 8.91
CA SER A 236 19.95 -18.14 9.69
C SER A 236 19.16 -16.87 9.44
N TYR A 237 18.61 -16.29 10.48
CA TYR A 237 17.86 -15.04 10.45
C TYR A 237 18.66 -13.89 11.07
N ASP A 238 18.52 -12.69 10.50
CA ASP A 238 18.96 -11.46 11.14
C ASP A 238 17.96 -11.01 12.22
N GLY A 239 16.68 -11.35 12.01
CA GLY A 239 15.60 -11.19 12.98
C GLY A 239 15.38 -12.43 13.85
N LYS A 240 14.19 -12.53 14.44
CA LYS A 240 13.74 -13.60 15.31
C LYS A 240 12.48 -14.25 14.76
N LEU A 241 12.55 -15.54 14.43
CA LEU A 241 11.39 -16.28 13.98
C LEU A 241 10.36 -16.40 15.11
N ALA A 242 9.22 -15.73 14.97
CA ALA A 242 8.11 -15.72 15.91
C ALA A 242 7.13 -16.86 15.63
N GLY A 243 6.86 -17.14 14.34
CA GLY A 243 5.95 -18.22 14.01
C GLY A 243 6.02 -18.65 12.55
N ILE A 244 5.60 -19.91 12.32
CA ILE A 244 5.35 -20.50 11.02
C ILE A 244 3.91 -21.01 11.01
N LEU A 245 3.15 -20.58 10.02
CA LEU A 245 1.73 -20.86 9.87
C LEU A 245 1.48 -21.61 8.56
N HIS A 246 0.38 -22.32 8.53
CA HIS A 246 -0.20 -22.91 7.33
C HIS A 246 -1.68 -22.53 7.24
N THR A 247 -2.01 -21.73 6.26
CA THR A 247 -3.39 -21.26 6.02
C THR A 247 -3.99 -22.00 4.84
N THR A 248 -5.20 -22.54 5.03
CA THR A 248 -6.00 -23.09 3.94
C THR A 248 -6.82 -21.98 3.29
N ASN A 249 -6.83 -21.95 1.97
CA ASN A 249 -7.61 -21.02 1.17
C ASN A 249 -8.12 -21.70 -0.11
N ASN A 250 -9.40 -22.07 -0.14
CA ASN A 250 -10.06 -22.70 -1.28
C ASN A 250 -10.89 -21.69 -2.10
N SER A 251 -10.84 -20.40 -1.77
CA SER A 251 -11.62 -19.39 -2.49
C SER A 251 -11.23 -19.34 -3.98
N LEU A 252 -12.20 -19.11 -4.85
CA LEU A 252 -11.94 -18.98 -6.29
C LEU A 252 -11.21 -17.66 -6.62
N ALA A 253 -11.41 -16.64 -5.79
CA ALA A 253 -10.77 -15.35 -5.95
C ALA A 253 -9.24 -15.44 -5.64
N ASP A 254 -8.47 -14.64 -6.38
CA ASP A 254 -7.04 -14.50 -6.16
C ASP A 254 -6.75 -13.52 -5.02
N VAL A 255 -7.16 -13.91 -3.82
CA VAL A 255 -6.96 -13.16 -2.58
C VAL A 255 -6.46 -14.10 -1.51
N VAL A 256 -5.65 -13.60 -0.60
CA VAL A 256 -5.30 -14.31 0.63
C VAL A 256 -6.51 -14.23 1.57
N LYS A 257 -7.15 -15.38 1.81
CA LYS A 257 -8.30 -15.50 2.71
C LYS A 257 -8.03 -16.61 3.70
N ASP A 258 -8.31 -16.34 4.96
CA ASP A 258 -8.25 -17.34 6.02
C ASP A 258 -9.51 -18.20 6.01
N GLU A 259 -9.37 -19.46 5.64
CA GLU A 259 -10.41 -20.50 5.77
C GLU A 259 -9.98 -21.58 6.78
N GLY A 260 -8.96 -21.29 7.57
CA GLY A 260 -8.41 -22.12 8.63
C GLY A 260 -6.89 -22.00 8.66
N THR A 261 -6.36 -21.40 9.72
CA THR A 261 -4.93 -21.23 9.96
C THR A 261 -4.46 -22.17 11.07
N LYS A 262 -3.41 -22.93 10.80
CA LYS A 262 -2.73 -23.82 11.75
C LYS A 262 -1.37 -23.25 12.11
N ILE A 263 -1.07 -23.18 13.41
CA ILE A 263 0.26 -22.82 13.91
C ILE A 263 1.14 -24.08 13.83
N LEU A 264 2.19 -24.02 12.99
CA LEU A 264 3.16 -25.11 12.84
C LEU A 264 4.34 -24.94 13.80
N TYR A 265 4.71 -23.70 14.11
CA TYR A 265 5.79 -23.35 15.02
C TYR A 265 5.53 -22.00 15.66
N GLY A 266 5.87 -21.84 16.94
CA GLY A 266 5.81 -20.57 17.65
C GLY A 266 4.38 -20.07 17.88
N GLN A 267 4.07 -18.88 17.36
CA GLN A 267 2.81 -18.17 17.56
C GLN A 267 2.29 -17.58 16.25
N ASP A 268 1.01 -17.15 16.23
CA ASP A 268 0.32 -16.57 15.06
C ASP A 268 0.33 -15.05 15.04
N TYR A 269 1.17 -14.42 15.83
CA TYR A 269 1.33 -12.97 15.90
C TYR A 269 2.78 -12.59 16.14
N PHE A 270 3.06 -11.29 15.96
CA PHE A 270 4.31 -10.65 16.36
C PHE A 270 4.02 -9.24 16.88
N TYR A 271 5.01 -8.63 17.49
CA TYR A 271 4.91 -7.26 17.96
C TYR A 271 5.75 -6.31 17.12
N GLU A 272 5.18 -5.16 16.78
CA GLU A 272 5.89 -4.02 16.21
C GLU A 272 5.76 -2.83 17.15
N GLU A 273 6.74 -1.92 17.11
CA GLU A 273 6.70 -0.67 17.86
C GLU A 273 6.65 0.51 16.89
N LEU A 274 5.77 1.47 17.16
CA LEU A 274 5.54 2.66 16.37
C LEU A 274 5.32 3.86 17.27
N LEU A 275 6.19 4.89 17.18
CA LEU A 275 6.11 6.10 18.02
C LEU A 275 5.99 5.80 19.52
N GLY A 276 6.68 4.77 20.00
CA GLY A 276 6.67 4.36 21.40
C GLY A 276 5.47 3.51 21.83
N LEU A 277 4.55 3.20 20.94
CA LEU A 277 3.42 2.29 21.18
C LEU A 277 3.71 0.91 20.60
N LYS A 278 3.23 -0.13 21.28
CA LYS A 278 3.39 -1.52 20.90
C LYS A 278 2.12 -2.06 20.27
N PHE A 279 2.25 -2.70 19.13
CA PHE A 279 1.14 -3.28 18.38
C PHE A 279 1.32 -4.78 18.20
N LYS A 280 0.32 -5.56 18.60
CA LYS A 280 0.19 -6.98 18.27
C LYS A 280 -0.38 -7.10 16.87
N ILE A 281 0.33 -7.77 15.99
CA ILE A 281 -0.01 -7.90 14.58
C ILE A 281 -0.14 -9.37 14.21
N THR A 282 -1.28 -9.74 13.62
CA THR A 282 -1.54 -11.08 13.07
C THR A 282 -1.24 -11.13 11.56
N PRO A 283 -1.21 -12.30 10.90
CA PRO A 283 -0.92 -12.41 9.47
C PRO A 283 -1.79 -11.52 8.60
N PHE A 284 -3.08 -11.47 8.89
CA PHE A 284 -4.09 -10.81 8.04
C PHE A 284 -4.45 -9.40 8.51
N SER A 285 -4.01 -8.96 9.68
CA SER A 285 -4.24 -7.59 10.16
C SER A 285 -3.68 -6.56 9.17
N PHE A 286 -4.44 -5.50 8.92
CA PHE A 286 -3.88 -4.33 8.24
C PHE A 286 -2.88 -3.64 9.17
N PHE A 287 -1.72 -3.33 8.65
CA PHE A 287 -0.70 -2.49 9.28
C PHE A 287 0.15 -1.88 8.17
N GLN A 288 0.59 -0.63 8.32
CA GLN A 288 1.40 0.02 7.29
C GLN A 288 2.64 -0.80 6.95
N THR A 289 2.88 -0.99 5.66
CA THR A 289 3.93 -1.92 5.20
C THR A 289 5.34 -1.33 5.17
N ASN A 290 5.51 -0.10 5.64
CA ASN A 290 6.76 0.58 5.94
C ASN A 290 6.61 1.24 7.31
N SER A 291 7.08 0.61 8.38
CA SER A 291 6.92 1.10 9.77
C SER A 291 7.57 2.46 9.97
N LEU A 292 8.81 2.65 9.49
CA LEU A 292 9.52 3.92 9.67
C LEU A 292 8.90 5.07 8.85
N GLY A 293 8.44 4.78 7.64
CA GLY A 293 7.69 5.75 6.85
C GLY A 293 6.33 6.08 7.48
N ALA A 294 5.67 5.10 8.11
CA ALA A 294 4.42 5.31 8.83
C ALA A 294 4.60 6.23 10.05
N GLU A 295 5.73 6.14 10.76
CA GLU A 295 6.07 7.11 11.82
C GLU A 295 6.07 8.54 11.28
N VAL A 296 6.72 8.78 10.13
CA VAL A 296 6.76 10.10 9.47
C VAL A 296 5.35 10.56 9.06
N LEU A 297 4.54 9.65 8.52
CA LEU A 297 3.16 9.95 8.12
C LEU A 297 2.29 10.35 9.31
N TYR A 298 2.37 9.59 10.38
CA TYR A 298 1.54 9.84 11.56
C TYR A 298 2.01 11.07 12.37
N GLU A 299 3.31 11.35 12.39
CA GLU A 299 3.84 12.61 12.92
C GLU A 299 3.36 13.82 12.11
N ALA A 300 3.33 13.70 10.78
CA ALA A 300 2.79 14.75 9.90
C ALA A 300 1.30 14.97 10.18
N ALA A 301 0.49 13.91 10.21
CA ALA A 301 -0.92 13.99 10.52
C ALA A 301 -1.16 14.60 11.92
N ARG A 302 -0.41 14.15 12.92
CA ARG A 302 -0.49 14.69 14.29
C ARG A 302 -0.11 16.16 14.36
N SER A 303 0.87 16.62 13.59
CA SER A 303 1.24 18.05 13.55
C SER A 303 0.12 18.93 12.98
N TYR A 304 -0.73 18.41 12.11
CA TYR A 304 -1.88 19.11 11.56
C TYR A 304 -3.04 19.21 12.54
N ILE A 305 -3.16 18.27 13.44
CA ILE A 305 -4.21 18.23 14.46
C ILE A 305 -4.03 19.38 15.46
N GLY A 306 -2.80 19.72 15.86
CA GLY A 306 -2.49 20.76 16.82
C GLY A 306 -2.76 20.35 18.28
N GLU A 307 -3.11 21.31 19.14
CA GLU A 307 -3.41 21.03 20.55
C GLU A 307 -4.80 20.46 20.73
N THR A 308 -4.90 19.31 21.42
CA THR A 308 -6.13 18.50 21.47
C THR A 308 -6.42 17.90 22.85
N LYS A 309 -5.72 18.31 23.91
CA LYS A 309 -5.87 17.73 25.27
C LYS A 309 -7.32 17.72 25.79
N ASP A 310 -8.12 18.69 25.37
CA ASP A 310 -9.53 18.83 25.75
C ASP A 310 -10.50 18.37 24.66
N LYS A 311 -9.99 17.82 23.55
CA LYS A 311 -10.77 17.51 22.36
C LYS A 311 -11.17 16.04 22.26
N VAL A 312 -12.37 15.82 21.73
CA VAL A 312 -12.85 14.51 21.26
C VAL A 312 -12.51 14.38 19.80
N ILE A 313 -11.76 13.34 19.45
CA ILE A 313 -11.31 13.07 18.07
C ILE A 313 -12.02 11.82 17.55
N PHE A 314 -12.58 11.90 16.35
CA PHE A 314 -13.03 10.72 15.62
C PHE A 314 -11.96 10.29 14.61
N ASP A 315 -11.55 9.04 14.69
CA ASP A 315 -10.71 8.36 13.70
C ASP A 315 -11.60 7.44 12.86
N LEU A 316 -12.00 7.92 11.69
CA LEU A 316 -12.92 7.21 10.81
C LEU A 316 -12.14 6.40 9.77
N TYR A 317 -12.53 5.14 9.59
CA TYR A 317 -11.78 4.10 8.88
C TYR A 317 -10.52 3.69 9.65
N SER A 318 -10.67 3.48 10.95
CA SER A 318 -9.55 3.38 11.90
C SER A 318 -8.69 2.11 11.76
N GLY A 319 -9.13 1.11 10.97
CA GLY A 319 -8.42 -0.16 10.84
C GLY A 319 -8.16 -0.80 12.21
N THR A 320 -6.92 -1.16 12.49
CA THR A 320 -6.48 -1.70 13.80
C THR A 320 -6.23 -0.60 14.85
N GLY A 321 -6.77 0.61 14.63
CA GLY A 321 -6.72 1.71 15.57
C GLY A 321 -5.36 2.36 15.74
N THR A 322 -4.47 2.26 14.78
CA THR A 322 -3.10 2.78 14.89
C THR A 322 -3.09 4.30 15.06
N ILE A 323 -3.84 5.03 14.21
CA ILE A 323 -3.93 6.49 14.29
C ILE A 323 -4.61 6.92 15.60
N ALA A 324 -5.75 6.30 15.93
CA ALA A 324 -6.46 6.58 17.19
C ALA A 324 -5.54 6.47 18.40
N GLN A 325 -4.72 5.41 18.47
CA GLN A 325 -3.81 5.17 19.59
C GLN A 325 -2.66 6.17 19.62
N ILE A 326 -2.11 6.56 18.46
CA ILE A 326 -1.05 7.58 18.36
C ILE A 326 -1.57 8.96 18.82
N LEU A 327 -2.86 9.23 18.63
CA LEU A 327 -3.50 10.48 19.04
C LEU A 327 -3.96 10.48 20.50
N ALA A 328 -4.24 9.32 21.08
CA ALA A 328 -4.77 9.19 22.43
C ALA A 328 -3.95 9.93 23.51
N PRO A 329 -2.61 9.90 23.54
CA PRO A 329 -1.81 10.61 24.54
C PRO A 329 -1.99 12.13 24.53
N VAL A 330 -2.47 12.71 23.43
CA VAL A 330 -2.65 14.16 23.24
C VAL A 330 -4.10 14.58 23.11
N ALA A 331 -5.04 13.67 23.25
CA ALA A 331 -6.49 13.90 23.16
C ALA A 331 -7.21 13.66 24.49
N LYS A 332 -8.37 14.27 24.69
CA LYS A 332 -9.29 13.92 25.77
C LYS A 332 -9.86 12.52 25.57
N LYS A 333 -10.32 12.25 24.36
CA LYS A 333 -10.89 10.97 23.96
C LYS A 333 -10.71 10.76 22.46
N VAL A 334 -10.47 9.53 22.04
CA VAL A 334 -10.47 9.14 20.63
C VAL A 334 -11.48 8.04 20.40
N VAL A 335 -12.32 8.21 19.38
CA VAL A 335 -13.33 7.23 18.95
C VAL A 335 -12.96 6.72 17.56
N GLY A 336 -12.57 5.46 17.47
CA GLY A 336 -12.29 4.79 16.20
C GLY A 336 -13.52 4.10 15.62
N VAL A 337 -13.73 4.20 14.31
CA VAL A 337 -14.80 3.50 13.59
C VAL A 337 -14.21 2.71 12.45
N GLU A 338 -14.48 1.41 12.42
CA GLU A 338 -13.98 0.48 11.40
C GLU A 338 -15.06 -0.56 11.07
N ILE A 339 -15.17 -0.93 9.78
CA ILE A 339 -16.19 -1.88 9.31
C ILE A 339 -15.83 -3.34 9.62
N VAL A 340 -14.53 -3.65 9.72
CA VAL A 340 -14.03 -5.00 9.96
C VAL A 340 -13.98 -5.27 11.46
N GLU A 341 -14.84 -6.17 11.94
CA GLU A 341 -14.99 -6.47 13.37
C GLU A 341 -13.69 -6.99 14.00
N GLU A 342 -12.95 -7.85 13.29
CA GLU A 342 -11.66 -8.39 13.74
C GLU A 342 -10.59 -7.28 13.90
N ALA A 343 -10.63 -6.26 13.06
CA ALA A 343 -9.74 -5.09 13.18
C ALA A 343 -10.10 -4.26 14.41
N VAL A 344 -11.38 -4.12 14.71
CA VAL A 344 -11.86 -3.42 15.92
C VAL A 344 -11.43 -4.14 17.19
N GLU A 345 -11.53 -5.47 17.23
CA GLU A 345 -11.06 -6.24 18.39
C GLU A 345 -9.53 -6.13 18.56
N ALA A 346 -8.77 -6.20 17.46
CA ALA A 346 -7.33 -5.95 17.48
C ALA A 346 -7.00 -4.52 17.99
N ALA A 347 -7.79 -3.52 17.60
CA ALA A 347 -7.62 -2.14 18.07
C ALA A 347 -7.84 -2.04 19.58
N LYS A 348 -8.87 -2.69 20.13
CA LYS A 348 -9.14 -2.74 21.58
C LYS A 348 -8.01 -3.46 22.33
N GLU A 349 -7.55 -4.61 21.84
CA GLU A 349 -6.41 -5.34 22.42
C GLU A 349 -5.14 -4.46 22.46
N ASN A 350 -4.84 -3.78 21.37
CA ASN A 350 -3.66 -2.92 21.26
C ASN A 350 -3.77 -1.68 22.16
N ALA A 351 -4.94 -1.06 22.26
CA ALA A 351 -5.16 0.06 23.19
C ALA A 351 -4.97 -0.38 24.65
N ALA A 352 -5.51 -1.54 25.05
CA ALA A 352 -5.28 -2.11 26.36
C ALA A 352 -3.80 -2.44 26.62
N LEU A 353 -3.10 -2.99 25.64
CA LEU A 353 -1.65 -3.28 25.68
C LEU A 353 -0.83 -2.02 25.97
N ASN A 354 -1.26 -0.88 25.43
CA ASN A 354 -0.61 0.42 25.58
C ASN A 354 -1.14 1.25 26.76
N GLY A 355 -2.11 0.73 27.54
CA GLY A 355 -2.71 1.44 28.68
C GLY A 355 -3.49 2.70 28.27
N LEU A 356 -4.12 2.70 27.10
CA LEU A 356 -4.85 3.83 26.53
C LEU A 356 -6.36 3.72 26.84
N ASP A 357 -6.75 4.15 28.02
CA ASP A 357 -8.15 4.07 28.50
C ASP A 357 -9.09 5.07 27.82
N ASN A 358 -8.55 6.05 27.10
CA ASN A 358 -9.31 7.09 26.40
C ASN A 358 -9.56 6.78 24.90
N CYS A 359 -9.25 5.55 24.44
CA CYS A 359 -9.63 5.05 23.12
C CYS A 359 -10.88 4.17 23.21
N THR A 360 -11.85 4.42 22.36
CA THR A 360 -13.02 3.53 22.16
C THR A 360 -13.16 3.19 20.70
N PHE A 361 -13.56 1.94 20.39
CA PHE A 361 -13.64 1.46 19.00
C PHE A 361 -15.02 0.83 18.74
N TRP A 362 -15.59 1.20 17.58
CA TRP A 362 -16.89 0.75 17.11
C TRP A 362 -16.76 -0.02 15.80
N ALA A 363 -17.38 -1.20 15.75
CA ALA A 363 -17.48 -2.00 14.55
C ALA A 363 -18.71 -1.58 13.73
N GLY A 364 -18.50 -1.23 12.47
CA GLY A 364 -19.58 -0.96 11.54
C GLY A 364 -19.21 0.02 10.43
N ASP A 365 -20.09 0.09 9.45
CA ASP A 365 -19.99 1.03 8.33
C ASP A 365 -20.17 2.47 8.87
N VAL A 366 -19.19 3.34 8.62
CA VAL A 366 -19.21 4.76 9.03
C VAL A 366 -20.55 5.40 8.68
N LEU A 367 -21.09 5.16 7.49
CA LEU A 367 -22.38 5.70 7.06
C LEU A 367 -23.56 5.31 7.96
N LYS A 368 -23.48 4.16 8.64
CA LYS A 368 -24.56 3.62 9.47
C LYS A 368 -24.41 3.93 10.94
N VAL A 369 -23.17 3.79 11.46
CA VAL A 369 -22.93 3.87 12.91
C VAL A 369 -22.62 5.27 13.41
N ILE A 370 -22.28 6.18 12.51
CA ILE A 370 -21.85 7.55 12.88
C ILE A 370 -22.92 8.32 13.66
N ASP A 371 -24.19 8.08 13.40
CA ASP A 371 -25.32 8.71 14.10
C ASP A 371 -25.53 8.14 15.52
N ASP A 372 -25.03 6.91 15.79
CA ASP A 372 -25.24 6.17 17.02
C ASP A 372 -24.07 6.31 18.04
N LEU A 373 -22.99 7.03 17.66
CA LEU A 373 -21.81 7.17 18.51
C LEU A 373 -22.06 7.93 19.82
N GLY A 374 -23.16 8.69 19.89
CA GLY A 374 -23.60 9.39 21.12
C GLY A 374 -22.71 10.54 21.56
N GLU A 375 -21.69 10.89 20.75
CA GLU A 375 -20.72 11.94 21.00
C GLU A 375 -20.58 12.84 19.77
N VAL A 376 -20.21 14.09 20.00
CA VAL A 376 -19.91 15.05 18.94
C VAL A 376 -18.39 15.24 18.89
N PRO A 377 -17.74 15.02 17.75
CA PRO A 377 -16.30 15.24 17.66
C PRO A 377 -15.98 16.75 17.59
N ASP A 378 -14.84 17.12 18.17
CA ASP A 378 -14.23 18.43 17.97
C ASP A 378 -13.36 18.45 16.69
N LEU A 379 -12.86 17.26 16.31
CA LEU A 379 -11.97 17.06 15.16
C LEU A 379 -12.17 15.66 14.59
N ILE A 380 -12.04 15.53 13.28
CA ILE A 380 -12.13 14.24 12.57
C ILE A 380 -10.82 13.98 11.82
N VAL A 381 -10.30 12.75 11.94
CA VAL A 381 -9.26 12.20 11.09
C VAL A 381 -9.89 11.18 10.16
N LEU A 382 -9.57 11.27 8.88
CA LEU A 382 -10.04 10.38 7.81
C LEU A 382 -8.84 9.67 7.20
N ASP A 383 -8.83 8.33 7.25
CA ASP A 383 -7.87 7.49 6.51
C ASP A 383 -8.64 6.44 5.66
N PRO A 384 -9.43 6.88 4.66
CA PRO A 384 -10.30 6.00 3.91
C PRO A 384 -9.54 5.08 2.97
N PRO A 385 -10.19 4.01 2.46
CA PRO A 385 -9.60 3.14 1.45
C PRO A 385 -9.29 3.91 0.15
N ARG A 386 -8.56 3.25 -0.77
CA ARG A 386 -8.09 3.83 -2.05
C ARG A 386 -9.15 4.53 -2.89
N ASP A 387 -10.41 4.15 -2.74
CA ASP A 387 -11.52 4.77 -3.47
C ASP A 387 -12.04 6.05 -2.80
N GLY A 388 -11.43 6.48 -1.69
CA GLY A 388 -11.84 7.64 -0.91
C GLY A 388 -13.10 7.39 -0.09
N VAL A 389 -13.71 8.46 0.41
CA VAL A 389 -14.94 8.39 1.20
C VAL A 389 -16.16 8.25 0.28
N HIS A 390 -17.08 7.35 0.64
CA HIS A 390 -18.34 7.27 -0.09
C HIS A 390 -19.12 8.59 0.02
N PRO A 391 -19.66 9.18 -1.07
CA PRO A 391 -20.26 10.52 -1.05
C PRO A 391 -21.30 10.73 0.05
N LYS A 392 -22.20 9.77 0.27
CA LYS A 392 -23.20 9.86 1.35
C LYS A 392 -22.60 9.81 2.75
N ALA A 393 -21.49 9.09 2.94
CA ALA A 393 -20.78 9.09 4.22
C ALA A 393 -20.05 10.43 4.42
N LEU A 394 -19.46 10.97 3.37
CA LEU A 394 -18.79 12.26 3.42
C LEU A 394 -19.77 13.40 3.75
N GLU A 395 -21.00 13.40 3.19
CA GLU A 395 -22.06 14.33 3.57
C GLU A 395 -22.38 14.28 5.07
N LYS A 396 -22.57 13.07 5.65
CA LYS A 396 -22.81 12.89 7.08
C LYS A 396 -21.63 13.38 7.94
N ILE A 397 -20.40 13.09 7.50
CA ILE A 397 -19.19 13.56 8.19
C ILE A 397 -19.14 15.10 8.22
N ILE A 398 -19.45 15.71 7.09
CA ILE A 398 -19.53 17.19 6.97
C ILE A 398 -20.61 17.78 7.88
N ASP A 399 -21.73 17.09 8.05
CA ASP A 399 -22.87 17.55 8.87
C ASP A 399 -22.55 17.63 10.36
N PHE A 400 -21.49 16.96 10.86
CA PHE A 400 -20.98 17.23 12.23
C PHE A 400 -20.51 18.66 12.41
N GLY A 401 -20.09 19.30 11.33
CA GLY A 401 -19.70 20.69 11.34
C GLY A 401 -18.44 20.98 12.16
N VAL A 402 -17.55 20.01 12.31
CA VAL A 402 -16.27 20.17 13.02
C VAL A 402 -15.45 21.31 12.42
N GLU A 403 -14.74 22.04 13.26
CA GLU A 403 -13.89 23.14 12.81
C GLU A 403 -12.68 22.65 11.97
N ARG A 404 -12.20 21.44 12.23
CA ARG A 404 -11.00 20.89 11.60
C ARG A 404 -11.17 19.43 11.21
N MET A 405 -10.64 19.07 10.04
CA MET A 405 -10.47 17.69 9.58
C MET A 405 -9.05 17.47 9.08
N VAL A 406 -8.49 16.30 9.35
CA VAL A 406 -7.27 15.82 8.73
C VAL A 406 -7.63 14.64 7.83
N TYR A 407 -7.30 14.75 6.53
CA TYR A 407 -7.56 13.72 5.55
C TYR A 407 -6.21 13.10 5.13
N ILE A 408 -6.03 11.80 5.32
CA ILE A 408 -4.90 11.00 4.88
C ILE A 408 -5.34 10.21 3.65
N ALA A 409 -4.59 10.28 2.56
CA ALA A 409 -4.97 9.64 1.30
C ALA A 409 -3.80 8.89 0.67
N CYS A 410 -3.93 7.56 0.59
CA CYS A 410 -2.99 6.73 -0.18
C CYS A 410 -3.16 6.85 -1.71
N LYS A 411 -4.18 7.58 -2.17
CA LYS A 411 -4.46 7.87 -3.57
C LYS A 411 -4.96 9.30 -3.73
N SER A 412 -4.06 10.20 -4.05
CA SER A 412 -4.32 11.64 -4.12
C SER A 412 -5.46 12.03 -5.08
N THR A 413 -5.74 11.22 -6.13
CA THR A 413 -6.91 11.43 -7.00
C THR A 413 -8.25 11.24 -6.30
N SER A 414 -8.32 10.43 -5.26
CA SER A 414 -9.54 10.27 -4.45
C SER A 414 -9.71 11.46 -3.53
N LEU A 415 -8.63 11.96 -2.91
CA LEU A 415 -8.65 13.19 -2.15
C LEU A 415 -9.10 14.37 -3.04
N ALA A 416 -8.50 14.55 -4.23
CA ALA A 416 -8.88 15.63 -5.16
C ALA A 416 -10.38 15.63 -5.49
N ARG A 417 -10.98 14.45 -5.67
CA ARG A 417 -12.44 14.32 -5.88
C ARG A 417 -13.23 14.68 -4.63
N ASP A 418 -12.81 14.20 -3.46
CA ASP A 418 -13.55 14.41 -2.21
C ASP A 418 -13.46 15.87 -1.74
N LEU A 419 -12.38 16.58 -2.10
CA LEU A 419 -12.21 18.00 -1.86
C LEU A 419 -13.30 18.85 -2.56
N GLU A 420 -13.77 18.45 -3.74
CA GLU A 420 -14.86 19.16 -4.43
C GLU A 420 -16.11 19.27 -3.54
N LEU A 421 -16.49 18.15 -2.88
CA LEU A 421 -17.65 18.16 -1.98
C LEU A 421 -17.35 18.90 -0.68
N LEU A 422 -16.18 18.71 -0.08
CA LEU A 422 -15.79 19.37 1.17
C LEU A 422 -15.77 20.89 1.00
N GLN A 423 -15.14 21.41 -0.05
CA GLN A 423 -15.07 22.85 -0.34
C GLN A 423 -16.45 23.41 -0.67
N GLY A 424 -17.27 22.70 -1.48
CA GLY A 424 -18.64 23.07 -1.79
C GLY A 424 -19.57 23.14 -0.54
N ARG A 425 -19.16 22.54 0.57
CA ARG A 425 -19.87 22.52 1.87
C ARG A 425 -19.21 23.40 2.94
N GLY A 426 -18.32 24.32 2.53
CA GLY A 426 -17.75 25.35 3.39
C GLY A 426 -16.48 24.96 4.15
N TYR A 427 -15.75 23.93 3.70
CA TYR A 427 -14.39 23.67 4.16
C TYR A 427 -13.38 24.30 3.21
N GLN A 428 -12.30 24.82 3.75
CA GLN A 428 -11.14 25.24 3.00
C GLN A 428 -9.93 24.36 3.33
N VAL A 429 -9.07 24.20 2.35
CA VAL A 429 -7.79 23.56 2.54
C VAL A 429 -6.82 24.56 3.16
N GLU A 430 -6.25 24.26 4.33
CA GLU A 430 -5.23 25.10 4.96
C GLU A 430 -3.82 24.72 4.48
N ARG A 431 -3.52 23.42 4.51
CA ARG A 431 -2.21 22.90 4.12
C ARG A 431 -2.28 21.47 3.59
N ILE A 432 -1.35 21.17 2.72
CA ILE A 432 -1.14 19.83 2.17
C ILE A 432 0.34 19.49 2.25
N GLY A 433 0.65 18.29 2.72
CA GLY A 433 1.97 17.69 2.65
C GLY A 433 1.88 16.25 2.18
N CYS A 434 2.98 15.71 1.73
CA CYS A 434 3.08 14.33 1.29
C CYS A 434 4.15 13.57 2.06
N VAL A 435 4.03 12.24 2.06
CA VAL A 435 5.05 11.34 2.61
C VAL A 435 5.33 10.23 1.60
N ASP A 436 6.59 10.06 1.21
CA ASP A 436 7.00 8.95 0.37
C ASP A 436 7.13 7.66 1.19
N LEU A 437 5.99 7.00 1.43
CA LEU A 437 5.92 5.75 2.18
C LEU A 437 6.48 4.56 1.37
N PHE A 438 6.52 4.69 0.04
CA PHE A 438 6.82 3.60 -0.88
C PHE A 438 7.89 4.00 -1.91
N PRO A 439 9.17 4.17 -1.48
CA PRO A 439 10.29 4.40 -2.40
C PRO A 439 10.29 3.44 -3.59
N SER A 440 10.76 3.89 -4.73
CA SER A 440 10.82 3.13 -5.98
C SER A 440 9.47 2.79 -6.64
N THR A 441 8.35 3.18 -6.05
CA THR A 441 7.02 3.02 -6.64
C THR A 441 6.40 4.39 -6.97
N TYR A 442 5.26 4.41 -7.64
CA TYR A 442 4.51 5.66 -7.88
C TYR A 442 3.60 6.06 -6.70
N HIS A 443 3.49 5.21 -5.68
CA HIS A 443 2.65 5.49 -4.53
C HIS A 443 3.24 6.59 -3.65
N ILE A 444 2.36 7.41 -3.11
CA ILE A 444 2.69 8.47 -2.15
C ILE A 444 1.46 8.70 -1.26
N GLU A 445 1.68 8.99 0.00
CA GLU A 445 0.63 9.38 0.94
C GLU A 445 0.49 10.89 0.94
N THR A 446 -0.74 11.38 0.96
CA THR A 446 -1.05 12.82 1.01
C THR A 446 -1.82 13.12 2.30
N VAL A 447 -1.37 14.10 3.06
CA VAL A 447 -2.02 14.58 4.28
C VAL A 447 -2.56 15.98 4.01
N CYS A 448 -3.84 16.19 4.22
CA CYS A 448 -4.53 17.45 3.99
C CYS A 448 -5.21 17.91 5.29
N LEU A 449 -4.95 19.16 5.68
CA LEU A 449 -5.68 19.84 6.76
C LEU A 449 -6.77 20.72 6.16
N LEU A 450 -7.98 20.51 6.64
CA LEU A 450 -9.15 21.31 6.29
C LEU A 450 -9.70 22.03 7.50
N SER A 451 -10.15 23.26 7.30
CA SER A 451 -10.90 24.02 8.31
C SER A 451 -12.24 24.51 7.76
N LYS A 452 -13.20 24.65 8.64
CA LYS A 452 -14.54 25.16 8.29
C LYS A 452 -14.51 26.68 8.17
N LEU A 453 -15.06 27.21 7.09
CA LEU A 453 -15.31 28.65 6.92
C LEU A 453 -16.46 29.08 7.83
N HIS A 454 -16.30 30.19 8.56
CA HIS A 454 -17.30 30.80 9.41
C HIS A 454 -18.14 31.83 8.68
#